data_e0ea08f5488e8635f0118fdff903c643
#
_entry.id   e0ea08f5488e8635f0118fdff903c643
#
_cell.length_a   1.000
_cell.length_b   1.000
_cell.length_c   1.000
_cell.angle_alpha   90.00
_cell.angle_beta   90.00
_cell.angle_gamma   90.00
#
_symmetry.space_group_name_H-M   'P 1'
#
loop_
_entity.id
_entity.type
_entity.pdbx_description
1 polymer ?
#
loop_
_entity_poly.entity_id
_entity_poly.type
_entity_poly.pdbx_seq_one_letter_code
_entity_poly.pdbx_strand_id
1 'polypeptide(L)'
;MDKDFYDGNKGTRCPDKLFTKDVQKIKHAIDNAMENYERSVSPEEVEALFLSANPTLTTAQKSVYKDMFTQLKETNLLDKDIAHDIMSTLFRQVVGEEVANIGFDFVNGDATTLEPLRRIIESYADDFIPSVQIEWEETDILTLIKEHSLEPKWKFNIRSLARRVSGIGPGHLIAIGAQSNTGKTSFHASLVMGDGGFADQGAKVVILCNEESAKRVRMRYINAALGMMGIDMLKDIDNHRESIKRKFNNVKITDGTSRNIDWVEAVCKVSKPDILILDMGDKFAKTSTTISTHELLKQNAIHARQIAKQHDCAIFYMSQLSAEATGRVVLDQTMMEGSKTGKAAEADLILLLARNTITGGGDNDEDPERHITVGKNKITGWHGVVTCELDNQISRFTS
;
A
#
# COMPACT_ATOMS: atom_id res chain seq x y z
N MET A 1 15.67 24.67 -27.82
CA MET A 1 14.69 24.33 -26.76
C MET A 1 14.29 22.89 -27.00
N ASP A 2 14.37 22.06 -25.98
CA ASP A 2 14.18 20.58 -26.06
C ASP A 2 12.69 20.26 -25.92
N LYS A 3 12.10 19.62 -26.93
CA LYS A 3 10.68 19.26 -26.96
C LYS A 3 10.34 18.19 -25.93
N ASP A 4 11.19 17.17 -25.77
CA ASP A 4 10.97 16.07 -24.84
C ASP A 4 11.00 16.56 -23.39
N PHE A 5 11.95 17.46 -23.07
CA PHE A 5 12.00 18.11 -21.77
C PHE A 5 10.77 19.00 -21.51
N TYR A 6 10.31 19.76 -22.51
CA TYR A 6 9.13 20.59 -22.42
C TYR A 6 7.86 19.77 -22.16
N ASP A 7 7.66 18.70 -22.91
CA ASP A 7 6.47 17.84 -22.78
C ASP A 7 6.50 17.06 -21.47
N GLY A 8 7.66 16.62 -21.01
CA GLY A 8 7.84 15.92 -19.73
C GLY A 8 7.60 16.81 -18.49
N ASN A 9 7.64 18.14 -18.65
CA ASN A 9 7.52 19.11 -17.56
C ASN A 9 6.27 20.01 -17.69
N LYS A 10 5.24 19.60 -18.43
CA LYS A 10 4.03 20.41 -18.63
C LYS A 10 3.36 20.83 -17.32
N GLY A 11 3.36 19.98 -16.31
CA GLY A 11 2.77 20.26 -15.01
C GLY A 11 3.64 21.09 -14.04
N THR A 12 4.92 21.28 -14.32
CA THR A 12 5.85 22.03 -13.46
C THR A 12 6.38 23.30 -14.11
N ARG A 13 5.62 23.87 -15.06
CA ARG A 13 6.00 25.10 -15.73
C ARG A 13 6.12 26.27 -14.75
N CYS A 14 7.17 27.08 -14.90
CA CYS A 14 7.35 28.28 -14.10
C CYS A 14 6.14 29.20 -14.22
N PRO A 15 5.47 29.56 -13.12
CA PRO A 15 4.33 30.45 -13.14
C PRO A 15 4.70 31.85 -13.67
N ASP A 16 3.81 32.44 -14.46
CA ASP A 16 4.04 33.73 -15.13
C ASP A 16 4.36 34.89 -14.16
N LYS A 17 3.80 34.80 -12.93
CA LYS A 17 4.04 35.85 -11.91
C LYS A 17 5.49 36.01 -11.45
N LEU A 18 6.34 35.02 -11.72
CA LEU A 18 7.79 35.08 -11.45
C LEU A 18 8.54 35.94 -12.45
N PHE A 19 7.93 36.32 -13.55
CA PHE A 19 8.57 37.00 -14.66
C PHE A 19 8.03 38.40 -14.87
N THR A 20 8.89 39.30 -15.36
CA THR A 20 8.45 40.60 -15.85
C THR A 20 7.53 40.43 -17.06
N LYS A 21 6.67 41.45 -17.32
CA LYS A 21 5.71 41.37 -18.45
C LYS A 21 6.35 41.07 -19.79
N ASP A 22 7.57 41.53 -20.02
CA ASP A 22 8.27 41.29 -21.29
C ASP A 22 8.82 39.88 -21.38
N VAL A 23 9.33 39.32 -20.26
CA VAL A 23 9.76 37.91 -20.18
C VAL A 23 8.56 36.96 -20.32
N GLN A 24 7.40 37.33 -19.74
CA GLN A 24 6.15 36.55 -19.92
C GLN A 24 5.78 36.41 -21.40
N LYS A 25 5.90 37.50 -22.19
CA LYS A 25 5.60 37.46 -23.63
C LYS A 25 6.55 36.52 -24.39
N ILE A 26 7.82 36.48 -24.03
CA ILE A 26 8.79 35.56 -24.63
C ILE A 26 8.46 34.12 -24.20
N LYS A 27 8.17 33.90 -22.91
CA LYS A 27 7.74 32.59 -22.40
C LYS A 27 6.52 32.06 -23.16
N HIS A 28 5.48 32.89 -23.32
CA HIS A 28 4.29 32.52 -24.09
C HIS A 28 4.59 32.21 -25.55
N ALA A 29 5.55 32.93 -26.16
CA ALA A 29 5.97 32.61 -27.52
C ALA A 29 6.70 31.25 -27.60
N ILE A 30 7.50 30.92 -26.60
CA ILE A 30 8.13 29.60 -26.44
C ILE A 30 7.06 28.53 -26.28
N ASP A 31 6.13 28.70 -25.34
CA ASP A 31 5.04 27.78 -25.08
C ASP A 31 4.22 27.51 -26.35
N ASN A 32 3.81 28.57 -27.05
CA ASN A 32 3.07 28.45 -28.30
C ASN A 32 3.87 27.71 -29.40
N ALA A 33 5.16 27.97 -29.52
CA ALA A 33 6.01 27.27 -30.49
C ALA A 33 6.11 25.78 -30.13
N MET A 34 6.33 25.46 -28.86
CA MET A 34 6.43 24.07 -28.40
C MET A 34 5.10 23.30 -28.49
N GLU A 35 3.95 23.98 -28.41
CA GLU A 35 2.63 23.35 -28.56
C GLU A 35 2.27 23.11 -30.03
N ASN A 36 2.67 24.01 -30.92
CA ASN A 36 2.31 23.92 -32.33
C ASN A 36 3.25 23.05 -33.19
N TYR A 37 4.47 22.77 -32.71
CA TYR A 37 5.45 21.98 -33.44
C TYR A 37 5.82 20.71 -32.69
N GLU A 38 5.80 19.56 -33.38
CA GLU A 38 6.14 18.25 -32.83
C GLU A 38 7.67 17.98 -32.76
N ARG A 39 8.48 19.06 -32.75
CA ARG A 39 9.94 18.99 -32.72
C ARG A 39 10.53 20.06 -31.83
N SER A 40 11.79 19.90 -31.47
CA SER A 40 12.56 20.94 -30.81
C SER A 40 12.66 22.20 -31.70
N VAL A 41 12.53 23.38 -31.10
CA VAL A 41 12.52 24.67 -31.77
C VAL A 41 13.72 25.48 -31.30
N SER A 42 14.43 26.13 -32.23
CA SER A 42 15.58 26.96 -31.86
C SER A 42 15.16 28.35 -31.37
N PRO A 43 15.99 29.04 -30.57
CA PRO A 43 15.70 30.43 -30.18
C PRO A 43 15.48 31.38 -31.35
N GLU A 44 16.18 31.16 -32.50
CA GLU A 44 16.01 31.93 -33.72
C GLU A 44 14.63 31.76 -34.32
N GLU A 45 14.12 30.52 -34.35
CA GLU A 45 12.80 30.21 -34.86
C GLU A 45 11.72 30.86 -34.01
N VAL A 46 11.87 30.82 -32.66
CA VAL A 46 10.92 31.49 -31.74
C VAL A 46 10.98 32.99 -31.87
N GLU A 47 12.18 33.61 -32.02
CA GLU A 47 12.33 35.01 -32.29
C GLU A 47 11.59 35.44 -33.56
N ALA A 48 11.73 34.68 -34.63
CA ALA A 48 11.07 34.94 -35.91
C ALA A 48 9.53 34.85 -35.76
N LEU A 49 9.03 33.82 -35.08
CA LEU A 49 7.61 33.65 -34.79
C LEU A 49 7.06 34.79 -33.92
N PHE A 50 7.79 35.16 -32.86
CA PHE A 50 7.41 36.25 -31.96
C PHE A 50 7.30 37.60 -32.70
N LEU A 51 8.32 37.94 -33.49
CA LEU A 51 8.32 39.23 -34.25
C LEU A 51 7.24 39.25 -35.32
N SER A 52 6.97 38.11 -35.97
CA SER A 52 5.91 37.97 -36.94
C SER A 52 4.51 38.16 -36.30
N ALA A 53 4.30 37.59 -35.12
CA ALA A 53 3.04 37.70 -34.38
C ALA A 53 2.81 39.11 -33.78
N ASN A 54 3.85 39.95 -33.65
CA ASN A 54 3.80 41.27 -33.04
C ASN A 54 4.25 42.37 -34.00
N PRO A 55 3.56 42.60 -35.14
CA PRO A 55 3.99 43.58 -36.16
C PRO A 55 3.94 45.04 -35.68
N THR A 56 3.15 45.33 -34.65
CA THR A 56 2.91 46.67 -34.12
C THR A 56 4.01 47.15 -33.16
N LEU A 57 4.99 46.36 -32.84
CA LEU A 57 6.11 46.75 -31.99
C LEU A 57 6.95 47.87 -32.63
N THR A 58 7.27 48.88 -31.85
CA THR A 58 8.18 49.94 -32.25
C THR A 58 9.59 49.44 -32.45
N THR A 59 10.42 50.17 -33.18
CA THR A 59 11.85 49.80 -33.40
C THR A 59 12.60 49.63 -32.07
N ALA A 60 12.34 50.48 -31.09
CA ALA A 60 12.95 50.39 -29.76
C ALA A 60 12.52 49.10 -29.03
N GLN A 61 11.24 48.75 -29.06
CA GLN A 61 10.73 47.53 -28.47
C GLN A 61 11.30 46.28 -29.17
N LYS A 62 11.37 46.29 -30.48
CA LYS A 62 11.99 45.19 -31.26
C LYS A 62 13.46 44.98 -30.86
N SER A 63 14.21 46.07 -30.59
CA SER A 63 15.59 45.96 -30.12
C SER A 63 15.67 45.27 -28.77
N VAL A 64 14.83 45.66 -27.81
CA VAL A 64 14.80 45.05 -26.47
C VAL A 64 14.53 43.53 -26.55
N TYR A 65 13.52 43.13 -27.32
CA TYR A 65 13.23 41.68 -27.47
C TYR A 65 14.34 40.92 -28.19
N LYS A 66 15.00 41.55 -29.20
CA LYS A 66 16.15 40.92 -29.86
C LYS A 66 17.32 40.72 -28.90
N ASP A 67 17.58 41.66 -28.03
CA ASP A 67 18.62 41.55 -27.00
C ASP A 67 18.30 40.40 -26.03
N MET A 68 17.02 40.26 -25.62
CA MET A 68 16.57 39.15 -24.77
C MET A 68 16.72 37.79 -25.47
N PHE A 69 16.38 37.68 -26.76
CA PHE A 69 16.59 36.44 -27.51
C PHE A 69 18.09 36.16 -27.71
N THR A 70 18.94 37.18 -27.87
CA THR A 70 20.40 37.02 -27.92
C THR A 70 20.91 36.42 -26.60
N GLN A 71 20.46 36.94 -25.46
CA GLN A 71 20.81 36.36 -24.16
C GLN A 71 20.38 34.92 -24.03
N LEU A 72 19.17 34.55 -24.51
CA LEU A 72 18.73 33.16 -24.53
C LEU A 72 19.62 32.23 -25.38
N LYS A 73 20.17 32.74 -26.50
CA LYS A 73 21.09 32.01 -27.36
C LYS A 73 22.44 31.77 -26.70
N GLU A 74 22.91 32.75 -25.95
CA GLU A 74 24.22 32.74 -25.28
C GLU A 74 24.19 31.96 -23.95
N THR A 75 22.99 31.67 -23.43
CA THR A 75 22.84 30.95 -22.17
C THR A 75 23.19 29.48 -22.35
N ASN A 76 24.11 28.97 -21.52
CA ASN A 76 24.43 27.58 -21.49
C ASN A 76 23.20 26.76 -21.02
N LEU A 77 22.92 25.66 -21.70
CA LEU A 77 21.89 24.73 -21.29
C LEU A 77 22.26 24.13 -19.92
N LEU A 78 21.33 24.21 -18.99
CA LEU A 78 21.43 23.48 -17.73
C LEU A 78 21.23 21.99 -17.99
N ASP A 79 21.83 21.19 -17.14
CA ASP A 79 21.49 19.76 -17.05
C ASP A 79 19.98 19.60 -16.80
N LYS A 80 19.38 18.59 -17.44
CA LYS A 80 17.92 18.39 -17.39
C LYS A 80 17.41 18.16 -15.96
N ASP A 81 18.15 17.43 -15.15
CA ASP A 81 17.78 17.12 -13.77
C ASP A 81 17.86 18.39 -12.89
N ILE A 82 18.92 19.19 -13.09
CA ILE A 82 19.07 20.48 -12.38
C ILE A 82 17.97 21.46 -12.80
N ALA A 83 17.65 21.53 -14.10
CA ALA A 83 16.57 22.38 -14.60
C ALA A 83 15.21 21.97 -14.01
N HIS A 84 14.93 20.67 -13.94
CA HIS A 84 13.72 20.15 -13.31
C HIS A 84 13.63 20.49 -11.81
N ASP A 85 14.70 20.33 -11.05
CA ASP A 85 14.77 20.66 -9.63
C ASP A 85 14.54 22.15 -9.37
N ILE A 86 15.12 23.02 -10.20
CA ILE A 86 14.92 24.48 -10.13
C ILE A 86 13.45 24.81 -10.40
N MET A 87 12.87 24.28 -11.49
CA MET A 87 11.47 24.51 -11.86
C MET A 87 10.53 24.05 -10.76
N SER A 88 10.74 22.84 -10.24
CA SER A 88 9.95 22.26 -9.13
C SER A 88 10.04 23.10 -7.85
N THR A 89 11.21 23.66 -7.57
CA THR A 89 11.41 24.53 -6.39
C THR A 89 10.67 25.85 -6.55
N LEU A 90 10.80 26.50 -7.69
CA LEU A 90 10.11 27.75 -8.00
C LEU A 90 8.60 27.57 -7.99
N PHE A 91 8.11 26.50 -8.58
CA PHE A 91 6.70 26.16 -8.57
C PHE A 91 6.15 25.99 -7.14
N ARG A 92 6.85 25.19 -6.31
CA ARG A 92 6.47 24.98 -4.89
C ARG A 92 6.44 26.28 -4.09
N GLN A 93 7.38 27.20 -4.33
CA GLN A 93 7.40 28.50 -3.66
C GLN A 93 6.16 29.32 -4.00
N VAL A 94 5.81 29.38 -5.28
CA VAL A 94 4.65 30.14 -5.75
C VAL A 94 3.34 29.57 -5.20
N VAL A 95 3.16 28.27 -5.28
CA VAL A 95 1.96 27.60 -4.75
C VAL A 95 1.89 27.76 -3.23
N GLY A 96 3.03 27.62 -2.54
CA GLY A 96 3.14 27.80 -1.10
C GLY A 96 2.74 29.20 -0.66
N GLU A 97 3.16 30.26 -1.38
CA GLU A 97 2.71 31.64 -1.12
C GLU A 97 1.20 31.81 -1.30
N GLU A 98 0.61 31.27 -2.37
CA GLU A 98 -0.83 31.36 -2.59
C GLU A 98 -1.63 30.67 -1.50
N VAL A 99 -1.21 29.45 -1.12
CA VAL A 99 -1.80 28.69 -0.01
C VAL A 99 -1.69 29.44 1.31
N ALA A 100 -0.52 30.01 1.60
CA ALA A 100 -0.28 30.79 2.80
C ALA A 100 -1.17 32.04 2.86
N ASN A 101 -1.27 32.78 1.77
CA ASN A 101 -2.10 33.99 1.69
C ASN A 101 -3.59 33.67 1.94
N ILE A 102 -4.13 32.64 1.31
CA ILE A 102 -5.52 32.21 1.55
C ILE A 102 -5.71 31.75 2.99
N GLY A 103 -4.72 31.07 3.57
CA GLY A 103 -4.75 30.68 4.98
C GLY A 103 -4.78 31.91 5.92
N PHE A 104 -3.99 32.95 5.62
CA PHE A 104 -4.00 34.21 6.35
C PHE A 104 -5.34 34.93 6.22
N ASP A 105 -5.88 35.05 5.02
CA ASP A 105 -7.19 35.68 4.79
C ASP A 105 -8.30 34.97 5.57
N PHE A 106 -8.24 33.65 5.64
CA PHE A 106 -9.19 32.86 6.44
C PHE A 106 -9.04 33.10 7.95
N VAL A 107 -7.81 33.15 8.47
CA VAL A 107 -7.54 33.42 9.90
C VAL A 107 -7.96 34.84 10.29
N ASN A 108 -7.75 35.81 9.40
CA ASN A 108 -8.13 37.20 9.65
C ASN A 108 -9.63 37.49 9.48
N GLY A 109 -10.39 36.53 8.96
CA GLY A 109 -11.82 36.67 8.70
C GLY A 109 -12.15 37.35 7.37
N ASP A 110 -11.16 37.63 6.53
CA ASP A 110 -11.32 38.23 5.19
C ASP A 110 -11.88 37.19 4.19
N ALA A 111 -11.62 35.90 4.45
CA ALA A 111 -12.23 34.78 3.73
C ALA A 111 -13.16 33.99 4.65
N THR A 112 -14.38 33.71 4.19
CA THR A 112 -15.40 32.99 4.95
C THR A 112 -15.43 31.50 4.63
N THR A 113 -14.71 31.06 3.59
CA THR A 113 -14.66 29.65 3.14
C THR A 113 -13.25 29.26 2.72
N LEU A 114 -12.95 27.97 2.82
CA LEU A 114 -11.70 27.37 2.32
C LEU A 114 -11.80 26.90 0.84
N GLU A 115 -12.89 27.25 0.17
CA GLU A 115 -13.11 26.86 -1.24
C GLU A 115 -12.00 27.36 -2.20
N PRO A 116 -11.43 28.59 -2.04
CA PRO A 116 -10.27 29.02 -2.84
C PRO A 116 -9.04 28.11 -2.64
N LEU A 117 -8.79 27.68 -1.41
CA LEU A 117 -7.69 26.76 -1.11
C LEU A 117 -7.88 25.39 -1.80
N ARG A 118 -9.11 24.88 -1.75
CA ARG A 118 -9.48 23.65 -2.43
C ARG A 118 -9.25 23.73 -3.93
N ARG A 119 -9.68 24.82 -4.58
CA ARG A 119 -9.46 25.03 -6.03
C ARG A 119 -7.99 25.11 -6.40
N ILE A 120 -7.16 25.74 -5.57
CA ILE A 120 -5.72 25.78 -5.80
C ILE A 120 -5.16 24.36 -5.71
N ILE A 121 -5.45 23.62 -4.65
CA ILE A 121 -4.97 22.26 -4.48
C ILE A 121 -5.42 21.36 -5.64
N GLU A 122 -6.69 21.45 -6.07
CA GLU A 122 -7.22 20.67 -7.20
C GLU A 122 -6.56 21.07 -8.52
N SER A 123 -6.35 22.38 -8.78
CA SER A 123 -5.73 22.83 -10.03
C SER A 123 -4.24 22.46 -10.15
N TYR A 124 -3.54 22.36 -9.02
CA TYR A 124 -2.13 22.00 -9.02
C TYR A 124 -1.88 20.51 -8.79
N ALA A 125 -2.86 19.77 -8.27
CA ALA A 125 -2.73 18.31 -8.10
C ALA A 125 -2.62 17.57 -9.43
N ASP A 126 -3.32 18.04 -10.46
CA ASP A 126 -3.25 17.48 -11.81
C ASP A 126 -1.97 17.92 -12.57
N ASP A 127 -1.42 19.12 -12.22
CA ASP A 127 -0.21 19.65 -12.84
C ASP A 127 1.09 19.10 -12.21
N PHE A 128 1.00 18.54 -11.01
CA PHE A 128 2.12 17.93 -10.30
C PHE A 128 2.29 16.45 -10.65
N ILE A 129 2.24 16.12 -11.93
CA ILE A 129 2.69 14.81 -12.40
C ILE A 129 4.22 14.94 -12.51
N PRO A 130 5.00 14.36 -11.58
CA PRO A 130 6.43 14.21 -11.80
C PRO A 130 6.58 13.50 -13.14
N SER A 131 7.63 13.81 -13.89
CA SER A 131 7.96 13.10 -15.12
C SER A 131 7.67 11.62 -14.89
N VAL A 132 6.66 11.08 -15.58
CA VAL A 132 6.23 9.71 -15.38
C VAL A 132 7.38 8.84 -15.85
N GLN A 133 8.26 8.46 -14.92
CA GLN A 133 9.22 7.40 -15.18
C GLN A 133 8.42 6.11 -15.28
N ILE A 134 8.16 5.72 -16.52
CA ILE A 134 7.52 4.43 -16.77
C ILE A 134 8.65 3.41 -16.69
N GLU A 135 8.71 2.71 -15.58
CA GLU A 135 9.55 1.52 -15.46
C GLU A 135 8.85 0.37 -16.18
N TRP A 136 9.32 0.05 -17.37
CA TRP A 136 8.85 -1.11 -18.10
C TRP A 136 9.40 -2.38 -17.46
N GLU A 137 8.56 -3.42 -17.35
CA GLU A 137 9.00 -4.73 -16.89
C GLU A 137 9.77 -5.42 -18.04
N GLU A 138 11.09 -5.42 -17.96
CA GLU A 138 12.01 -5.97 -18.96
C GLU A 138 12.89 -7.10 -18.40
N THR A 139 12.43 -7.73 -17.31
CA THR A 139 13.16 -8.83 -16.67
C THR A 139 13.39 -9.97 -17.66
N ASP A 140 14.63 -10.46 -17.73
CA ASP A 140 15.01 -11.58 -18.60
C ASP A 140 14.14 -12.81 -18.35
N ILE A 141 13.73 -13.47 -19.44
CA ILE A 141 12.80 -14.60 -19.41
C ILE A 141 13.29 -15.77 -18.54
N LEU A 142 14.60 -16.02 -18.49
CA LEU A 142 15.16 -17.07 -17.63
C LEU A 142 15.04 -16.72 -16.16
N THR A 143 15.17 -15.46 -15.81
CA THR A 143 14.95 -14.93 -14.46
C THR A 143 13.49 -15.05 -14.09
N LEU A 144 12.57 -14.61 -14.95
CA LEU A 144 11.12 -14.77 -14.73
C LEU A 144 10.71 -16.23 -14.54
N ILE A 145 11.22 -17.15 -15.39
CA ILE A 145 10.94 -18.58 -15.26
C ILE A 145 11.47 -19.12 -13.93
N LYS A 146 12.68 -18.72 -13.54
CA LYS A 146 13.25 -19.12 -12.23
C LYS A 146 12.42 -18.61 -11.07
N GLU A 147 12.04 -17.34 -11.07
CA GLU A 147 11.23 -16.72 -10.02
C GLU A 147 9.83 -17.32 -9.92
N HIS A 148 9.17 -17.58 -11.05
CA HIS A 148 7.84 -18.19 -11.08
C HIS A 148 7.83 -19.70 -10.92
N SER A 149 8.95 -20.39 -11.23
CA SER A 149 9.08 -21.84 -11.06
C SER A 149 9.60 -22.22 -9.68
N LEU A 150 10.06 -21.25 -8.88
CA LEU A 150 10.52 -21.51 -7.53
C LEU A 150 9.35 -21.82 -6.60
N GLU A 151 9.59 -22.74 -5.67
CA GLU A 151 8.70 -22.98 -4.55
C GLU A 151 8.40 -21.65 -3.81
N PRO A 152 7.20 -21.52 -3.20
CA PRO A 152 6.86 -20.33 -2.45
C PRO A 152 7.93 -20.05 -1.39
N LYS A 153 8.26 -18.80 -1.20
CA LYS A 153 9.31 -18.36 -0.24
C LYS A 153 9.00 -18.85 1.18
N TRP A 154 7.72 -18.82 1.55
CA TRP A 154 7.24 -19.26 2.85
C TRP A 154 6.17 -20.33 2.69
N LYS A 155 6.45 -21.57 3.11
CA LYS A 155 5.55 -22.72 2.99
C LYS A 155 4.56 -22.78 4.15
N PHE A 156 3.33 -23.17 3.87
CA PHE A 156 2.38 -23.49 4.94
C PHE A 156 2.81 -24.77 5.68
N ASN A 157 2.67 -24.76 7.02
CA ASN A 157 2.99 -25.93 7.86
C ASN A 157 1.78 -26.85 8.12
N ILE A 158 0.55 -26.43 7.75
CA ILE A 158 -0.64 -27.28 7.78
C ILE A 158 -0.64 -28.12 6.50
N ARG A 159 -0.39 -29.42 6.62
CA ARG A 159 -0.11 -30.31 5.48
C ARG A 159 -1.24 -30.35 4.44
N SER A 160 -2.50 -30.43 4.89
CA SER A 160 -3.65 -30.43 3.99
C SER A 160 -3.74 -29.16 3.15
N LEU A 161 -3.42 -28.00 3.72
CA LEU A 161 -3.35 -26.72 3.03
C LEU A 161 -2.11 -26.65 2.12
N ALA A 162 -0.94 -27.01 2.63
CA ALA A 162 0.33 -26.98 1.90
C ALA A 162 0.30 -27.80 0.60
N ARG A 163 -0.38 -28.94 0.59
CA ARG A 163 -0.53 -29.79 -0.60
C ARG A 163 -1.34 -29.11 -1.72
N ARG A 164 -2.14 -28.10 -1.42
CA ARG A 164 -3.06 -27.43 -2.36
C ARG A 164 -2.62 -26.03 -2.74
N VAL A 165 -2.10 -25.30 -1.77
CA VAL A 165 -1.72 -23.89 -1.96
C VAL A 165 -0.21 -23.69 -1.91
N SER A 166 0.54 -24.68 -1.39
CA SER A 166 1.98 -24.64 -1.17
C SER A 166 2.41 -23.61 -0.12
N GLY A 167 2.30 -22.33 -0.38
CA GLY A 167 2.71 -21.25 0.53
C GLY A 167 2.47 -19.88 -0.06
N ILE A 168 3.24 -18.92 0.41
CA ILE A 168 3.12 -17.50 0.05
C ILE A 168 4.48 -16.89 -0.32
N GLY A 169 4.45 -15.76 -0.99
CA GLY A 169 5.64 -14.99 -1.36
C GLY A 169 5.47 -13.50 -1.06
N PRO A 170 6.55 -12.74 -1.28
CA PRO A 170 6.53 -11.29 -1.19
C PRO A 170 5.42 -10.66 -2.03
N GLY A 171 4.89 -9.52 -1.60
CA GLY A 171 3.84 -8.81 -2.30
C GLY A 171 2.46 -9.46 -2.29
N HIS A 172 2.27 -10.66 -1.71
CA HIS A 172 0.96 -11.30 -1.64
C HIS A 172 0.07 -10.70 -0.56
N LEU A 173 -1.20 -10.51 -0.87
CA LEU A 173 -2.26 -10.21 0.09
C LEU A 173 -3.12 -11.44 0.32
N ILE A 174 -3.12 -11.95 1.56
CA ILE A 174 -3.86 -13.13 1.98
C ILE A 174 -5.02 -12.68 2.87
N ALA A 175 -6.26 -12.79 2.41
CA ALA A 175 -7.43 -12.51 3.22
C ALA A 175 -7.89 -13.76 3.96
N ILE A 176 -8.03 -13.66 5.29
CA ILE A 176 -8.50 -14.75 6.14
C ILE A 176 -9.85 -14.37 6.73
N GLY A 177 -10.91 -15.06 6.33
CA GLY A 177 -12.24 -14.89 6.89
C GLY A 177 -12.56 -15.95 7.94
N ALA A 178 -13.09 -15.54 9.09
CA ALA A 178 -13.59 -16.47 10.10
C ALA A 178 -14.68 -15.83 10.97
N GLN A 179 -15.61 -16.62 11.46
CA GLN A 179 -16.51 -16.20 12.53
C GLN A 179 -15.78 -16.12 13.87
N SER A 180 -16.39 -15.44 14.85
CA SER A 180 -15.89 -15.46 16.22
C SER A 180 -15.76 -16.88 16.75
N ASN A 181 -14.76 -17.12 17.58
CA ASN A 181 -14.49 -18.42 18.20
C ASN A 181 -14.19 -19.59 17.22
N THR A 182 -13.92 -19.34 15.94
CA THR A 182 -13.48 -20.38 15.00
C THR A 182 -11.99 -20.72 15.11
N GLY A 183 -11.21 -19.88 15.82
CA GLY A 183 -9.78 -20.07 16.01
C GLY A 183 -8.90 -19.22 15.10
N LYS A 184 -9.37 -18.05 14.62
CA LYS A 184 -8.63 -17.15 13.74
C LYS A 184 -7.24 -16.77 14.27
N THR A 185 -7.16 -16.31 15.52
CA THR A 185 -5.87 -15.96 16.17
C THR A 185 -4.97 -17.20 16.36
N SER A 186 -5.55 -18.35 16.70
CA SER A 186 -4.83 -19.62 16.78
C SER A 186 -4.30 -20.08 15.41
N PHE A 187 -5.05 -19.79 14.32
CA PHE A 187 -4.64 -20.13 12.97
C PHE A 187 -3.33 -19.42 12.58
N HIS A 188 -3.28 -18.10 12.70
CA HIS A 188 -2.04 -17.40 12.37
C HIS A 188 -0.93 -17.68 13.40
N ALA A 189 -1.24 -17.91 14.68
CA ALA A 189 -0.24 -18.33 15.66
C ALA A 189 0.39 -19.69 15.28
N SER A 190 -0.43 -20.65 14.82
CA SER A 190 0.01 -21.96 14.30
C SER A 190 0.88 -21.83 13.05
N LEU A 191 0.45 -21.01 12.07
CA LEU A 191 1.23 -20.79 10.85
C LEU A 191 2.59 -20.15 11.12
N VAL A 192 2.68 -19.26 12.11
CA VAL A 192 3.94 -18.58 12.43
C VAL A 192 4.84 -19.41 13.33
N MET A 193 4.31 -19.94 14.43
CA MET A 193 5.10 -20.52 15.53
C MET A 193 5.01 -22.04 15.64
N GLY A 194 4.04 -22.68 15.01
CA GLY A 194 3.94 -24.15 14.96
C GLY A 194 5.16 -24.77 14.28
N ASP A 195 5.33 -26.06 14.43
CA ASP A 195 6.47 -26.78 13.86
C ASP A 195 6.54 -26.59 12.35
N GLY A 196 7.71 -26.19 11.84
CA GLY A 196 7.90 -25.82 10.44
C GLY A 196 7.16 -24.55 10.01
N GLY A 197 6.67 -23.74 10.97
CA GLY A 197 6.01 -22.47 10.71
C GLY A 197 6.95 -21.39 10.14
N PHE A 198 6.40 -20.23 9.84
CA PHE A 198 7.16 -19.16 9.20
C PHE A 198 8.38 -18.69 10.02
N ALA A 199 8.29 -18.71 11.36
CA ALA A 199 9.43 -18.40 12.24
C ALA A 199 10.56 -19.43 12.10
N ASP A 200 10.24 -20.72 11.98
CA ASP A 200 11.23 -21.78 11.76
C ASP A 200 11.87 -21.70 10.37
N GLN A 201 11.17 -21.14 9.40
CA GLN A 201 11.68 -20.85 8.05
C GLN A 201 12.51 -19.57 8.00
N GLY A 202 12.67 -18.84 9.11
CA GLY A 202 13.48 -17.62 9.23
C GLY A 202 12.77 -16.33 8.85
N ALA A 203 11.44 -16.34 8.59
CA ALA A 203 10.69 -15.14 8.25
C ALA A 203 10.69 -14.12 9.40
N LYS A 204 10.88 -12.84 9.05
CA LYS A 204 10.59 -11.73 9.95
C LYS A 204 9.08 -11.48 9.95
N VAL A 205 8.44 -11.76 11.06
CA VAL A 205 6.99 -11.62 11.19
C VAL A 205 6.63 -10.50 12.16
N VAL A 206 5.76 -9.60 11.74
CA VAL A 206 5.18 -8.56 12.59
C VAL A 206 3.68 -8.76 12.69
N ILE A 207 3.14 -8.74 13.91
CA ILE A 207 1.73 -8.92 14.20
C ILE A 207 1.19 -7.64 14.84
N LEU A 208 0.16 -7.05 14.23
CA LEU A 208 -0.53 -5.87 14.70
C LEU A 208 -1.90 -6.30 15.23
N CYS A 209 -2.04 -6.29 16.56
CA CYS A 209 -3.25 -6.72 17.27
C CYS A 209 -4.16 -5.53 17.53
N ASN A 210 -5.42 -5.61 17.16
CA ASN A 210 -6.43 -4.60 17.49
C ASN A 210 -7.79 -5.20 17.90
N GLU A 211 -7.83 -6.51 18.14
CA GLU A 211 -8.98 -7.22 18.69
C GLU A 211 -8.71 -7.69 20.12
N GLU A 212 -7.65 -8.49 20.32
CA GLU A 212 -7.18 -8.90 21.63
C GLU A 212 -5.91 -8.10 22.02
N SER A 213 -5.62 -8.02 23.31
CA SER A 213 -4.36 -7.40 23.75
C SER A 213 -3.15 -8.17 23.26
N ALA A 214 -2.10 -7.45 22.89
CA ALA A 214 -0.84 -8.05 22.41
C ALA A 214 -0.26 -9.08 23.39
N LYS A 215 -0.50 -8.94 24.70
CA LYS A 215 -0.07 -9.91 25.73
C LYS A 215 -0.79 -11.26 25.58
N ARG A 216 -2.11 -11.26 25.32
CA ARG A 216 -2.90 -12.49 25.12
C ARG A 216 -2.50 -13.17 23.81
N VAL A 217 -2.37 -12.41 22.73
CA VAL A 217 -1.90 -12.94 21.44
C VAL A 217 -0.51 -13.54 21.61
N ARG A 218 0.42 -12.85 22.28
CA ARG A 218 1.76 -13.37 22.58
C ARG A 218 1.72 -14.70 23.32
N MET A 219 0.80 -14.88 24.26
CA MET A 219 0.68 -16.15 25.00
C MET A 219 0.24 -17.27 24.07
N ARG A 220 -0.73 -17.05 23.15
CA ARG A 220 -1.11 -18.04 22.13
C ARG A 220 0.07 -18.44 21.23
N TYR A 221 0.91 -17.47 20.86
CA TYR A 221 2.12 -17.69 20.08
C TYR A 221 3.15 -18.55 20.85
N ILE A 222 3.28 -18.33 22.16
CA ILE A 222 4.14 -19.14 23.01
C ILE A 222 3.60 -20.58 23.10
N ASN A 223 2.28 -20.74 23.33
CA ASN A 223 1.64 -22.04 23.35
C ASN A 223 1.84 -22.80 22.03
N ALA A 224 1.65 -22.11 20.89
CA ALA A 224 1.88 -22.68 19.57
C ALA A 224 3.36 -23.04 19.34
N ALA A 225 4.30 -22.24 19.84
CA ALA A 225 5.73 -22.47 19.69
C ALA A 225 6.20 -23.75 20.43
N LEU A 226 5.70 -23.96 21.65
CA LEU A 226 6.12 -25.06 22.52
C LEU A 226 5.22 -26.29 22.42
N GLY A 227 4.00 -26.15 21.88
CA GLY A 227 3.03 -27.25 21.85
C GLY A 227 2.55 -27.64 23.24
N MET A 228 2.46 -26.68 24.17
CA MET A 228 2.04 -26.92 25.54
C MET A 228 1.32 -25.71 26.13
N MET A 229 0.55 -25.92 27.18
CA MET A 229 -0.16 -24.87 27.93
C MET A 229 0.78 -24.08 28.83
N GLY A 230 0.44 -22.80 29.07
CA GLY A 230 1.24 -21.92 29.92
C GLY A 230 1.49 -22.47 31.34
N ILE A 231 0.51 -23.16 31.92
CA ILE A 231 0.63 -23.77 33.26
C ILE A 231 1.71 -24.88 33.27
N ASP A 232 1.83 -25.66 32.20
CA ASP A 232 2.81 -26.72 32.10
C ASP A 232 4.22 -26.20 31.90
N MET A 233 4.36 -25.02 31.28
CA MET A 233 5.65 -24.36 31.09
C MET A 233 6.32 -23.99 32.42
N LEU A 234 5.54 -23.75 33.47
CA LEU A 234 6.08 -23.40 34.79
C LEU A 234 6.91 -24.54 35.41
N LYS A 235 6.70 -25.77 34.98
CA LYS A 235 7.44 -26.95 35.51
C LYS A 235 8.92 -26.95 35.11
N ASP A 236 9.25 -26.31 33.95
CA ASP A 236 10.62 -26.24 33.43
C ASP A 236 10.82 -24.92 32.63
N ILE A 237 10.54 -23.80 33.29
CA ILE A 237 10.49 -22.48 32.63
C ILE A 237 11.83 -22.06 32.03
N ASP A 238 12.95 -22.44 32.64
CA ASP A 238 14.28 -22.00 32.20
C ASP A 238 14.69 -22.65 30.88
N ASN A 239 14.42 -23.93 30.68
CA ASN A 239 14.63 -24.62 29.41
C ASN A 239 13.71 -24.07 28.31
N HIS A 240 12.45 -23.76 28.65
CA HIS A 240 11.50 -23.20 27.69
C HIS A 240 11.84 -21.75 27.31
N ARG A 241 12.42 -20.97 28.23
CA ARG A 241 12.78 -19.56 28.00
C ARG A 241 13.71 -19.38 26.79
N GLU A 242 14.77 -20.19 26.70
CA GLU A 242 15.72 -20.09 25.59
C GLU A 242 15.07 -20.53 24.25
N SER A 243 14.24 -21.55 24.25
CA SER A 243 13.50 -21.98 23.06
C SER A 243 12.54 -20.90 22.55
N ILE A 244 11.78 -20.30 23.49
CA ILE A 244 10.87 -19.19 23.17
C ILE A 244 11.65 -18.00 22.61
N LYS A 245 12.75 -17.60 23.27
CA LYS A 245 13.58 -16.47 22.84
C LYS A 245 14.11 -16.67 21.43
N ARG A 246 14.58 -17.86 21.08
CA ARG A 246 15.06 -18.20 19.75
C ARG A 246 13.94 -18.08 18.68
N LYS A 247 12.74 -18.65 18.93
CA LYS A 247 11.60 -18.55 18.01
C LYS A 247 11.09 -17.12 17.86
N PHE A 248 11.13 -16.31 18.92
CA PHE A 248 10.72 -14.90 18.89
C PHE A 248 11.79 -13.93 18.38
N ASN A 249 12.97 -14.40 18.01
CA ASN A 249 14.01 -13.52 17.50
C ASN A 249 13.56 -12.67 16.31
N ASN A 250 12.81 -13.29 15.40
CA ASN A 250 12.28 -12.66 14.18
C ASN A 250 10.76 -12.37 14.25
N VAL A 251 10.12 -12.57 15.40
CA VAL A 251 8.66 -12.37 15.56
C VAL A 251 8.39 -11.24 16.54
N LYS A 252 7.68 -10.22 16.10
CA LYS A 252 7.30 -9.06 16.92
C LYS A 252 5.80 -8.89 16.96
N ILE A 253 5.25 -8.62 18.14
CA ILE A 253 3.82 -8.40 18.35
C ILE A 253 3.65 -7.05 19.00
N THR A 254 2.73 -6.23 18.49
CA THR A 254 2.42 -4.92 19.05
C THR A 254 0.92 -4.65 19.01
N ASP A 255 0.47 -3.71 19.83
CA ASP A 255 -0.90 -3.25 19.88
C ASP A 255 -1.14 -2.18 18.81
N GLY A 256 -2.15 -2.40 17.98
CA GLY A 256 -2.60 -1.50 16.91
C GLY A 256 -3.98 -0.89 17.18
N THR A 257 -4.49 -0.98 18.41
CA THR A 257 -5.80 -0.43 18.79
C THR A 257 -5.87 1.06 18.50
N SER A 258 -6.96 1.49 17.86
CA SER A 258 -7.20 2.89 17.45
C SER A 258 -6.19 3.46 16.45
N ARG A 259 -5.34 2.64 15.85
CA ARG A 259 -4.43 3.04 14.77
C ARG A 259 -5.11 2.94 13.40
N ASN A 260 -4.65 3.75 12.45
CA ASN A 260 -5.13 3.74 11.07
C ASN A 260 -4.15 2.96 10.15
N ILE A 261 -4.52 2.84 8.88
CA ILE A 261 -3.72 2.10 7.91
C ILE A 261 -2.37 2.79 7.60
N ASP A 262 -2.25 4.11 7.73
CA ASP A 262 -1.00 4.84 7.53
C ASP A 262 0.03 4.47 8.60
N TRP A 263 -0.44 4.23 9.83
CA TRP A 263 0.43 3.70 10.88
C TRP A 263 0.93 2.29 10.57
N VAL A 264 0.10 1.45 9.94
CA VAL A 264 0.53 0.12 9.46
C VAL A 264 1.68 0.24 8.47
N GLU A 265 1.59 1.17 7.52
CA GLU A 265 2.66 1.45 6.57
C GLU A 265 3.94 1.94 7.27
N ALA A 266 3.81 2.87 8.23
CA ALA A 266 4.95 3.34 9.02
C ALA A 266 5.66 2.20 9.77
N VAL A 267 4.90 1.26 10.35
CA VAL A 267 5.46 0.05 10.97
C VAL A 267 6.21 -0.80 9.95
N CYS A 268 5.66 -0.99 8.75
CA CYS A 268 6.34 -1.70 7.66
C CYS A 268 7.67 -1.05 7.29
N LYS A 269 7.69 0.27 7.09
CA LYS A 269 8.91 1.04 6.76
C LYS A 269 10.02 0.84 7.80
N VAL A 270 9.67 0.84 9.09
CA VAL A 270 10.64 0.72 10.19
C VAL A 270 11.07 -0.73 10.41
N SER A 271 10.12 -1.67 10.42
CA SER A 271 10.40 -3.06 10.81
C SER A 271 10.86 -3.94 9.64
N LYS A 272 10.53 -3.57 8.40
CA LYS A 272 10.81 -4.32 7.16
C LYS A 272 10.50 -5.81 7.34
N PRO A 273 9.22 -6.18 7.58
CA PRO A 273 8.84 -7.57 7.78
C PRO A 273 8.80 -8.32 6.46
N ASP A 274 9.08 -9.62 6.49
CA ASP A 274 8.74 -10.53 5.38
C ASP A 274 7.24 -10.84 5.37
N ILE A 275 6.65 -10.93 6.56
CA ILE A 275 5.23 -11.22 6.76
C ILE A 275 4.63 -10.26 7.78
N LEU A 276 3.55 -9.59 7.42
CA LEU A 276 2.77 -8.72 8.29
C LEU A 276 1.39 -9.33 8.53
N ILE A 277 0.96 -9.41 9.80
CA ILE A 277 -0.36 -9.92 10.17
C ILE A 277 -1.17 -8.79 10.79
N LEU A 278 -2.32 -8.49 10.19
CA LEU A 278 -3.30 -7.51 10.66
C LEU A 278 -4.45 -8.26 11.37
N ASP A 279 -4.38 -8.37 12.68
CA ASP A 279 -5.36 -9.09 13.51
C ASP A 279 -6.22 -8.12 14.34
N MET A 280 -7.25 -7.58 13.78
CA MET A 280 -8.13 -7.65 12.60
C MET A 280 -7.90 -6.48 11.63
N GLY A 281 -7.70 -6.76 10.36
CA GLY A 281 -7.58 -5.72 9.34
C GLY A 281 -8.78 -4.80 9.24
N ASP A 282 -9.96 -5.32 9.53
CA ASP A 282 -11.23 -4.57 9.51
C ASP A 282 -11.37 -3.51 10.60
N LYS A 283 -10.59 -3.58 11.68
CA LYS A 283 -10.70 -2.69 12.85
C LYS A 283 -9.74 -1.50 12.83
N PHE A 284 -8.92 -1.34 11.77
CA PHE A 284 -8.11 -0.14 11.66
C PHE A 284 -8.99 1.10 11.47
N ALA A 285 -8.67 2.15 12.22
CA ALA A 285 -9.49 3.36 12.36
C ALA A 285 -9.64 4.11 11.03
N LYS A 286 -10.71 4.90 10.93
CA LYS A 286 -10.93 5.84 9.82
C LYS A 286 -9.90 6.95 9.84
N THR A 287 -9.36 7.28 8.67
CA THR A 287 -8.56 8.50 8.46
C THR A 287 -9.45 9.74 8.32
N SER A 288 -10.74 9.57 8.00
CA SER A 288 -11.73 10.65 7.86
C SER A 288 -13.07 10.24 8.46
N THR A 289 -13.76 11.21 9.05
CA THR A 289 -15.09 11.01 9.66
C THR A 289 -16.24 10.90 8.65
N THR A 290 -15.99 11.25 7.38
CA THR A 290 -17.02 11.31 6.32
C THR A 290 -17.21 10.01 5.55
N ILE A 291 -16.34 9.02 5.75
CA ILE A 291 -16.35 7.76 4.99
C ILE A 291 -17.27 6.74 5.65
N SER A 292 -18.10 6.05 4.86
CA SER A 292 -18.94 4.94 5.35
C SER A 292 -18.07 3.76 5.82
N THR A 293 -18.61 2.91 6.69
CA THR A 293 -17.88 1.71 7.16
C THR A 293 -17.54 0.77 6.01
N HIS A 294 -18.44 0.61 5.04
CA HIS A 294 -18.20 -0.23 3.87
C HIS A 294 -17.04 0.29 3.01
N GLU A 295 -17.01 1.59 2.77
CA GLU A 295 -15.94 2.21 2.00
C GLU A 295 -14.60 2.15 2.75
N LEU A 296 -14.61 2.34 4.08
CA LEU A 296 -13.41 2.16 4.90
C LEU A 296 -12.80 0.76 4.76
N LEU A 297 -13.63 -0.28 4.87
CA LEU A 297 -13.15 -1.66 4.75
C LEU A 297 -12.54 -1.96 3.38
N LYS A 298 -13.12 -1.38 2.34
CA LYS A 298 -12.57 -1.46 0.97
C LYS A 298 -11.23 -0.73 0.87
N GLN A 299 -11.14 0.50 1.37
CA GLN A 299 -9.92 1.30 1.34
C GLN A 299 -8.80 0.65 2.15
N ASN A 300 -9.08 0.11 3.34
CA ASN A 300 -8.10 -0.62 4.14
C ASN A 300 -7.51 -1.83 3.37
N ALA A 301 -8.34 -2.56 2.63
CA ALA A 301 -7.87 -3.68 1.82
C ALA A 301 -7.01 -3.22 0.62
N ILE A 302 -7.39 -2.12 -0.05
CA ILE A 302 -6.60 -1.52 -1.12
C ILE A 302 -5.24 -1.06 -0.59
N HIS A 303 -5.21 -0.33 0.52
CA HIS A 303 -3.96 0.14 1.13
C HIS A 303 -3.09 -1.04 1.60
N ALA A 304 -3.68 -2.07 2.20
CA ALA A 304 -2.96 -3.28 2.57
C ALA A 304 -2.29 -3.94 1.34
N ARG A 305 -2.99 -3.96 0.19
CA ARG A 305 -2.43 -4.43 -1.08
C ARG A 305 -1.26 -3.56 -1.56
N GLN A 306 -1.39 -2.24 -1.47
CA GLN A 306 -0.32 -1.31 -1.83
C GLN A 306 0.90 -1.50 -0.93
N ILE A 307 0.71 -1.58 0.39
CA ILE A 307 1.79 -1.84 1.37
C ILE A 307 2.50 -3.16 1.05
N ALA A 308 1.75 -4.23 0.75
CA ALA A 308 2.33 -5.52 0.39
C ALA A 308 3.30 -5.42 -0.79
N LYS A 309 2.87 -4.74 -1.87
CA LYS A 309 3.68 -4.54 -3.08
C LYS A 309 4.86 -3.60 -2.87
N GLN A 310 4.64 -2.44 -2.22
CA GLN A 310 5.67 -1.41 -2.04
C GLN A 310 6.79 -1.85 -1.10
N HIS A 311 6.46 -2.69 -0.10
CA HIS A 311 7.40 -3.16 0.91
C HIS A 311 7.85 -4.60 0.71
N ASP A 312 7.47 -5.21 -0.40
CA ASP A 312 7.83 -6.60 -0.78
C ASP A 312 7.58 -7.60 0.37
N CYS A 313 6.45 -7.46 1.06
CA CYS A 313 6.05 -8.32 2.17
C CYS A 313 4.71 -9.02 1.91
N ALA A 314 4.53 -10.20 2.48
CA ALA A 314 3.24 -10.87 2.49
C ALA A 314 2.35 -10.30 3.61
N ILE A 315 1.10 -9.95 3.31
CA ILE A 315 0.16 -9.44 4.32
C ILE A 315 -0.97 -10.43 4.54
N PHE A 316 -1.15 -10.86 5.79
CA PHE A 316 -2.34 -11.56 6.25
C PHE A 316 -3.34 -10.55 6.79
N TYR A 317 -4.45 -10.41 6.09
CA TYR A 317 -5.55 -9.52 6.43
C TYR A 317 -6.67 -10.32 7.08
N MET A 318 -6.78 -10.26 8.41
CA MET A 318 -7.84 -10.96 9.14
C MET A 318 -9.15 -10.18 9.06
N SER A 319 -10.22 -10.88 8.70
CA SER A 319 -11.57 -10.34 8.52
C SER A 319 -12.61 -11.20 9.23
N GLN A 320 -13.74 -10.60 9.58
CA GLN A 320 -14.87 -11.31 10.11
C GLN A 320 -15.80 -11.80 9.00
N LEU A 321 -16.46 -12.91 9.20
CA LEU A 321 -17.52 -13.40 8.32
C LEU A 321 -18.89 -12.94 8.83
N SER A 322 -19.79 -12.66 7.89
CA SER A 322 -21.16 -12.31 8.17
C SER A 322 -21.94 -13.49 8.81
N ALA A 323 -23.10 -13.20 9.34
CA ALA A 323 -23.99 -14.21 9.92
C ALA A 323 -24.39 -15.31 8.91
N GLU A 324 -24.31 -15.06 7.60
CA GLU A 324 -24.59 -16.05 6.55
C GLU A 324 -23.65 -17.27 6.59
N ALA A 325 -22.47 -17.12 7.20
CA ALA A 325 -21.49 -18.20 7.36
C ALA A 325 -21.84 -19.14 8.53
N THR A 326 -22.82 -18.80 9.37
CA THR A 326 -23.16 -19.60 10.56
C THR A 326 -23.67 -21.00 10.17
N GLY A 327 -23.07 -22.02 10.76
CA GLY A 327 -23.46 -23.42 10.54
C GLY A 327 -23.02 -24.01 9.20
N ARG A 328 -22.21 -23.27 8.42
CA ARG A 328 -21.70 -23.75 7.15
C ARG A 328 -20.27 -24.25 7.27
N VAL A 329 -20.00 -25.39 6.68
CA VAL A 329 -18.66 -25.98 6.55
C VAL A 329 -17.95 -25.45 5.30
N VAL A 330 -18.69 -25.32 4.19
CA VAL A 330 -18.21 -24.74 2.94
C VAL A 330 -18.62 -23.28 2.90
N LEU A 331 -17.64 -22.41 2.83
CA LEU A 331 -17.83 -20.95 2.88
C LEU A 331 -17.55 -20.32 1.51
N ASP A 332 -18.20 -19.19 1.25
CA ASP A 332 -17.98 -18.40 0.05
C ASP A 332 -17.34 -17.04 0.40
N GLN A 333 -16.49 -16.53 -0.47
CA GLN A 333 -15.82 -15.25 -0.27
C GLN A 333 -16.78 -14.07 -0.10
N THR A 334 -18.00 -14.15 -0.63
CA THR A 334 -19.06 -13.14 -0.47
C THR A 334 -19.57 -13.03 0.97
N MET A 335 -19.26 -14.00 1.83
CA MET A 335 -19.61 -14.00 3.25
C MET A 335 -18.64 -13.15 4.09
N MET A 336 -17.59 -12.59 3.52
CA MET A 336 -16.69 -11.67 4.25
C MET A 336 -17.43 -10.37 4.58
N GLU A 337 -17.39 -9.97 5.86
CA GLU A 337 -18.12 -8.81 6.34
C GLU A 337 -17.68 -7.52 5.67
N GLY A 338 -18.66 -6.66 5.35
CA GLY A 338 -18.46 -5.27 4.94
C GLY A 338 -17.96 -5.03 3.53
N SER A 339 -17.59 -6.06 2.76
CA SER A 339 -17.19 -5.84 1.36
C SER A 339 -17.25 -7.13 0.56
N LYS A 340 -18.41 -7.41 -0.03
CA LYS A 340 -18.62 -8.59 -0.87
C LYS A 340 -17.66 -8.68 -2.07
N THR A 341 -17.15 -7.55 -2.54
CA THR A 341 -16.28 -7.48 -3.73
C THR A 341 -14.92 -6.83 -3.46
N GLY A 342 -14.83 -5.83 -2.56
CA GLY A 342 -13.62 -5.03 -2.39
C GLY A 342 -12.42 -5.84 -1.88
N LYS A 343 -12.58 -6.59 -0.78
CA LYS A 343 -11.50 -7.43 -0.23
C LYS A 343 -11.13 -8.56 -1.17
N ALA A 344 -12.16 -9.19 -1.79
CA ALA A 344 -11.95 -10.29 -2.72
C ALA A 344 -11.22 -9.84 -4.02
N ALA A 345 -11.43 -8.60 -4.47
CA ALA A 345 -10.71 -8.07 -5.63
C ALA A 345 -9.20 -7.97 -5.36
N GLU A 346 -8.82 -7.47 -4.21
CA GLU A 346 -7.43 -7.17 -3.87
C GLU A 346 -6.60 -8.42 -3.47
N ALA A 347 -7.22 -9.41 -2.83
CA ALA A 347 -6.50 -10.59 -2.35
C ALA A 347 -5.99 -11.50 -3.47
N ASP A 348 -4.81 -12.09 -3.25
CA ASP A 348 -4.25 -13.16 -4.10
C ASP A 348 -4.70 -14.53 -3.62
N LEU A 349 -4.90 -14.67 -2.31
CA LEU A 349 -5.38 -15.88 -1.66
C LEU A 349 -6.47 -15.52 -0.66
N ILE A 350 -7.58 -16.26 -0.67
CA ILE A 350 -8.65 -16.15 0.32
C ILE A 350 -8.84 -17.50 0.99
N LEU A 351 -8.65 -17.53 2.29
CA LEU A 351 -8.88 -18.69 3.14
C LEU A 351 -10.01 -18.38 4.12
N LEU A 352 -11.04 -19.23 4.15
CA LEU A 352 -12.21 -19.05 4.98
C LEU A 352 -12.29 -20.20 5.98
N LEU A 353 -12.22 -19.88 7.27
CA LEU A 353 -12.21 -20.86 8.35
C LEU A 353 -13.63 -21.12 8.84
N ALA A 354 -14.01 -22.39 8.88
CA ALA A 354 -15.25 -22.88 9.45
C ALA A 354 -15.00 -23.89 10.56
N ARG A 355 -15.92 -23.98 11.50
CA ARG A 355 -16.06 -25.09 12.43
C ARG A 355 -17.35 -25.86 12.13
N ASN A 356 -17.36 -27.13 12.38
CA ASN A 356 -18.57 -27.93 12.27
C ASN A 356 -19.49 -27.59 13.47
N THR A 357 -20.56 -26.85 13.23
CA THR A 357 -21.61 -26.61 14.24
C THR A 357 -22.68 -27.68 14.04
N ILE A 358 -22.55 -28.80 14.72
CA ILE A 358 -23.58 -29.84 14.68
C ILE A 358 -24.86 -29.26 15.26
N THR A 359 -25.90 -29.34 14.48
CA THR A 359 -27.29 -29.07 14.83
C THR A 359 -27.70 -29.90 16.04
N GLY A 360 -27.81 -29.30 17.21
CA GLY A 360 -28.21 -30.00 18.40
C GLY A 360 -27.91 -29.24 19.70
N GLY A 361 -28.05 -27.92 19.73
CA GLY A 361 -28.29 -27.17 20.97
C GLY A 361 -27.16 -27.12 22.00
N GLY A 362 -25.97 -27.44 21.67
CA GLY A 362 -24.79 -27.22 22.52
C GLY A 362 -23.66 -26.62 21.69
N ASP A 363 -23.07 -25.56 22.18
CA ASP A 363 -21.79 -25.04 21.69
C ASP A 363 -20.73 -26.13 21.98
N ASN A 364 -20.53 -27.10 21.06
CA ASN A 364 -19.45 -28.05 21.19
C ASN A 364 -18.13 -27.32 20.88
N ASP A 365 -17.66 -26.55 21.88
CA ASP A 365 -16.31 -25.95 21.87
C ASP A 365 -15.20 -27.02 21.86
N GLU A 366 -15.57 -28.30 22.02
CA GLU A 366 -14.68 -29.45 22.08
C GLU A 366 -14.39 -30.10 20.73
N ASP A 367 -15.17 -29.78 19.65
CA ASP A 367 -14.89 -30.35 18.33
C ASP A 367 -13.60 -29.73 17.74
N PRO A 368 -12.52 -30.51 17.61
CA PRO A 368 -11.26 -30.02 17.08
C PRO A 368 -11.32 -29.78 15.55
N GLU A 369 -12.29 -30.38 14.84
CA GLU A 369 -12.34 -30.31 13.38
C GLU A 369 -12.58 -28.89 12.88
N ARG A 370 -11.76 -28.48 11.94
CA ARG A 370 -11.85 -27.19 11.23
C ARG A 370 -11.75 -27.42 9.72
N HIS A 371 -12.48 -26.59 9.00
CA HIS A 371 -12.51 -26.60 7.55
C HIS A 371 -11.95 -25.28 7.03
N ILE A 372 -11.07 -25.35 6.04
CA ILE A 372 -10.50 -24.19 5.37
C ILE A 372 -10.96 -24.22 3.93
N THR A 373 -11.88 -23.33 3.57
CA THR A 373 -12.28 -23.11 2.18
C THR A 373 -11.29 -22.18 1.50
N VAL A 374 -10.72 -22.63 0.39
CA VAL A 374 -9.89 -21.80 -0.50
C VAL A 374 -10.81 -21.16 -1.53
N GLY A 375 -11.27 -19.94 -1.24
CA GLY A 375 -12.27 -19.22 -2.06
C GLY A 375 -11.67 -18.49 -3.26
N LYS A 376 -10.41 -18.05 -3.15
CA LYS A 376 -9.63 -17.46 -4.23
C LYS A 376 -8.18 -17.91 -4.10
N ASN A 377 -7.54 -18.20 -5.22
CA ASN A 377 -6.14 -18.62 -5.22
C ASN A 377 -5.48 -18.33 -6.57
N LYS A 378 -4.74 -17.23 -6.61
CA LYS A 378 -3.92 -16.85 -7.78
C LYS A 378 -2.54 -17.54 -7.77
N ILE A 379 -2.18 -18.22 -6.67
CA ILE A 379 -0.85 -18.82 -6.49
C ILE A 379 -0.78 -20.15 -7.24
N THR A 380 -1.74 -21.06 -6.98
CA THR A 380 -1.77 -22.39 -7.61
C THR A 380 -3.02 -22.65 -8.45
N GLY A 381 -4.02 -21.75 -8.38
CA GLY A 381 -5.29 -21.91 -9.07
C GLY A 381 -6.26 -22.93 -8.45
N TRP A 382 -5.86 -23.66 -7.41
CA TRP A 382 -6.73 -24.66 -6.78
C TRP A 382 -7.79 -24.02 -5.86
N HIS A 383 -9.02 -24.48 -5.96
CA HIS A 383 -10.15 -24.11 -5.10
C HIS A 383 -10.76 -25.35 -4.46
N GLY A 384 -11.30 -25.21 -3.27
CA GLY A 384 -11.94 -26.31 -2.56
C GLY A 384 -11.84 -26.18 -1.05
N VAL A 385 -12.10 -27.27 -0.34
CA VAL A 385 -12.06 -27.32 1.13
C VAL A 385 -11.00 -28.32 1.56
N VAL A 386 -10.22 -27.92 2.55
CA VAL A 386 -9.32 -28.84 3.27
C VAL A 386 -9.75 -28.94 4.73
N THR A 387 -9.60 -30.12 5.32
CA THR A 387 -9.91 -30.37 6.73
C THR A 387 -8.61 -30.43 7.54
N CYS A 388 -8.68 -29.92 8.75
CA CYS A 388 -7.61 -29.90 9.74
C CYS A 388 -8.20 -29.95 11.14
N GLU A 389 -7.37 -30.12 12.15
CA GLU A 389 -7.78 -30.10 13.56
C GLU A 389 -7.14 -28.90 14.26
N LEU A 390 -7.89 -28.29 15.15
CA LEU A 390 -7.41 -27.22 16.04
C LEU A 390 -7.34 -27.74 17.48
N ASP A 391 -6.15 -27.76 18.03
CA ASP A 391 -5.97 -27.83 19.46
C ASP A 391 -6.02 -26.40 20.05
N ASN A 392 -7.14 -26.06 20.65
CA ASN A 392 -7.37 -24.74 21.23
C ASN A 392 -6.44 -24.42 22.40
N GLN A 393 -6.02 -25.45 23.17
CA GLN A 393 -5.21 -25.27 24.36
C GLN A 393 -3.80 -24.81 24.03
N ILE A 394 -3.25 -25.35 22.95
CA ILE A 394 -1.90 -25.02 22.47
C ILE A 394 -1.90 -24.13 21.24
N SER A 395 -3.08 -23.70 20.76
CA SER A 395 -3.25 -22.84 19.57
C SER A 395 -2.55 -23.40 18.32
N ARG A 396 -2.67 -24.71 18.07
CA ARG A 396 -2.07 -25.39 16.90
C ARG A 396 -3.12 -25.97 15.98
N PHE A 397 -2.93 -25.74 14.68
CA PHE A 397 -3.62 -26.43 13.60
C PHE A 397 -2.73 -27.55 13.06
N THR A 398 -3.31 -28.74 12.92
CA THR A 398 -2.62 -29.95 12.41
C THR A 398 -3.47 -30.66 11.36
N SER A 399 -2.84 -31.45 10.43
CA SER A 399 -3.53 -32.28 9.42
C SER A 399 -2.62 -33.35 8.84
#